data_b450f9cf1e991658d9d48f40b8ec641d
#
_entry.id   b450f9cf1e991658d9d48f40b8ec641d
#
_cell.length_a   1.000
_cell.length_b   1.000
_cell.length_c   1.000
_cell.angle_alpha   90.00
_cell.angle_beta   90.00
_cell.angle_gamma   90.00
#
_symmetry.space_group_name_H-M   'P 1'
#
loop_
_entity.id
_entity.type
_entity.pdbx_description
1 polymer ?
#
loop_
_entity_poly.entity_id
_entity_poly.type
_entity_poly.pdbx_seq_one_letter_code
_entity_poly.pdbx_strand_id
1 'polypeptide(L)'
;MGELRFTGRYTRLSLLAQGKFGRSNVQAYYEMDFEGAAQTANEVTTNSFQPRIRELWANVDAPGGVSFSGGQTWSLITANRTGVGPRGLMLPAHISASLVVGWHYTRQSGFRVYKQWDLAGKKKLYVAFAAENSQTTSAGATPTGFTIWGLSGSPTISLGSGANCNNAPVAGPTINTVATTGTAPCSTFAAGLSSNAAPDLIGKVAFEPGWGHFEVGILGRFFRDRVAVTPVVGGLVANAGVASSGINHTTPGGGVSFNAVLPVVAKKVDIVVTTLGGRGIGRYSPNTTDVTIRPDGTLQPLLGYSGAIGIETHPNPKVDFMIYAGDEYMAKSPYYTGVGANGLPTGVGYGLVSANQSGCQVEIPLAGQACAVSNRNLMEFSPGFWYRFYKGPAGTIQYGMFYSYQRRSVWTGNQVATGTPVLGAPTGQQHEILSAFRWYFP
;
A
#
# COMPACT_ATOMS: atom_id res chain seq x y z
N MET A 1 -19.11 6.75 17.45
CA MET A 1 -20.10 7.36 16.52
C MET A 1 -20.37 6.34 15.42
N GLY A 2 -21.65 6.07 15.10
CA GLY A 2 -22.04 5.19 14.00
C GLY A 2 -22.22 6.02 12.72
N GLU A 3 -21.75 5.53 11.59
CA GLU A 3 -21.92 6.17 10.28
C GLU A 3 -22.54 5.18 9.30
N LEU A 4 -23.48 5.62 8.48
CA LEU A 4 -24.03 4.87 7.36
C LEU A 4 -23.70 5.60 6.06
N ARG A 5 -23.07 4.88 5.10
CA ARG A 5 -22.68 5.44 3.81
C ARG A 5 -23.08 4.52 2.67
N PHE A 6 -23.73 5.06 1.66
CA PHE A 6 -23.96 4.39 0.38
C PHE A 6 -23.00 4.93 -0.67
N THR A 7 -22.47 4.05 -1.52
CA THR A 7 -21.53 4.47 -2.56
C THR A 7 -21.54 3.55 -3.77
N GLY A 8 -21.39 4.12 -4.96
CA GLY A 8 -21.18 3.40 -6.23
C GLY A 8 -19.71 3.32 -6.65
N ARG A 9 -18.77 3.85 -5.86
CA ARG A 9 -17.35 3.99 -6.27
C ARG A 9 -16.64 2.67 -6.55
N TYR A 10 -17.11 1.58 -5.98
CA TYR A 10 -16.57 0.22 -6.20
C TYR A 10 -17.08 -0.44 -7.48
N THR A 11 -17.96 0.23 -8.25
CA THR A 11 -18.38 -0.26 -9.58
C THR A 11 -17.16 -0.38 -10.47
N ARG A 12 -17.03 -1.53 -11.15
CA ARG A 12 -15.93 -1.80 -12.07
C ARG A 12 -16.43 -2.02 -13.48
N LEU A 13 -15.69 -1.46 -14.41
CA LEU A 13 -15.86 -1.71 -15.84
C LEU A 13 -14.56 -2.31 -16.36
N SER A 14 -14.66 -3.41 -17.11
CA SER A 14 -13.50 -4.05 -17.69
C SER A 14 -13.74 -4.53 -19.11
N LEU A 15 -12.68 -4.53 -19.90
CA LEU A 15 -12.64 -5.01 -21.27
C LEU A 15 -11.47 -5.96 -21.44
N LEU A 16 -11.73 -7.15 -21.96
CA LEU A 16 -10.71 -8.11 -22.36
C LEU A 16 -10.77 -8.32 -23.86
N ALA A 17 -9.67 -8.01 -24.56
CA ALA A 17 -9.46 -8.33 -25.94
C ALA A 17 -8.50 -9.51 -26.06
N GLN A 18 -8.81 -10.50 -26.90
CA GLN A 18 -7.99 -11.67 -27.13
C GLN A 18 -7.87 -11.96 -28.62
N GLY A 19 -6.70 -12.40 -29.05
CA GLY A 19 -6.44 -12.73 -30.44
C GLY A 19 -5.20 -13.60 -30.61
N LYS A 20 -4.88 -13.89 -31.86
CA LYS A 20 -3.67 -14.61 -32.25
C LYS A 20 -2.82 -13.72 -33.16
N PHE A 21 -1.53 -13.73 -32.92
CA PHE A 21 -0.53 -13.15 -33.82
C PHE A 21 0.47 -14.23 -34.17
N GLY A 22 0.36 -14.73 -35.40
CA GLY A 22 1.09 -15.91 -35.83
C GLY A 22 0.77 -17.13 -34.97
N ARG A 23 1.78 -17.66 -34.26
CA ARG A 23 1.65 -18.81 -33.33
C ARG A 23 1.46 -18.40 -31.87
N SER A 24 1.46 -17.11 -31.58
CA SER A 24 1.33 -16.57 -30.23
C SER A 24 -0.10 -16.16 -29.92
N ASN A 25 -0.53 -16.34 -28.68
CA ASN A 25 -1.78 -15.76 -28.19
C ASN A 25 -1.49 -14.38 -27.62
N VAL A 26 -2.36 -13.43 -27.91
CA VAL A 26 -2.25 -12.04 -27.43
C VAL A 26 -3.50 -11.69 -26.66
N GLN A 27 -3.32 -11.03 -25.52
CA GLN A 27 -4.39 -10.53 -24.68
C GLN A 27 -4.12 -9.08 -24.33
N ALA A 28 -5.16 -8.25 -24.28
CA ALA A 28 -5.13 -6.92 -23.70
C ALA A 28 -6.29 -6.77 -22.73
N TYR A 29 -6.03 -6.17 -21.60
CA TYR A 29 -7.04 -5.99 -20.55
C TYR A 29 -7.03 -4.56 -20.05
N TYR A 30 -8.21 -4.02 -19.87
CA TYR A 30 -8.47 -2.75 -19.26
C TYR A 30 -9.49 -2.92 -18.13
N GLU A 31 -9.22 -2.34 -16.96
CA GLU A 31 -10.15 -2.27 -15.83
C GLU A 31 -10.10 -0.88 -15.20
N MET A 32 -11.27 -0.32 -14.92
CA MET A 32 -11.41 0.92 -14.17
C MET A 32 -12.42 0.76 -13.03
N ASP A 33 -12.30 1.63 -12.04
CA ASP A 33 -13.30 1.91 -11.00
C ASP A 33 -13.51 3.43 -10.87
N PHE A 34 -14.31 3.84 -9.88
CA PHE A 34 -14.60 5.23 -9.59
C PHE A 34 -13.99 5.70 -8.26
N GLU A 35 -12.87 5.12 -7.85
CA GLU A 35 -12.13 5.53 -6.65
C GLU A 35 -10.98 6.50 -6.98
N GLY A 36 -11.10 7.32 -8.02
CA GLY A 36 -10.14 8.39 -8.34
C GLY A 36 -10.02 9.39 -7.19
N ALA A 37 -8.79 9.93 -6.99
CA ALA A 37 -8.45 10.73 -5.82
C ALA A 37 -8.99 12.17 -5.86
N ALA A 38 -9.37 12.69 -7.02
CA ALA A 38 -9.87 14.06 -7.13
C ALA A 38 -11.38 14.09 -6.88
N GLN A 39 -11.77 14.90 -5.95
CA GLN A 39 -13.17 15.27 -5.77
C GLN A 39 -13.49 16.39 -6.75
N THR A 40 -14.23 16.07 -7.80
CA THR A 40 -14.80 17.07 -8.70
C THR A 40 -16.24 17.35 -8.38
N ALA A 41 -16.79 16.62 -7.42
CA ALA A 41 -18.20 16.61 -7.18
C ALA A 41 -18.56 17.54 -6.05
N ASN A 42 -19.63 18.22 -6.27
CA ASN A 42 -20.41 18.81 -5.22
C ASN A 42 -21.10 17.67 -4.44
N GLU A 43 -20.48 17.19 -3.36
CA GLU A 43 -21.03 16.12 -2.53
C GLU A 43 -22.39 16.47 -1.91
N VAL A 44 -22.75 17.75 -1.90
CA VAL A 44 -24.07 18.21 -1.43
C VAL A 44 -25.18 17.86 -2.42
N THR A 45 -24.91 17.93 -3.71
CA THR A 45 -25.92 17.72 -4.77
C THR A 45 -25.74 16.43 -5.56
N THR A 46 -24.53 15.86 -5.57
CA THR A 46 -24.20 14.65 -6.34
C THR A 46 -23.04 13.88 -5.72
N ASN A 47 -23.19 12.57 -5.55
CA ASN A 47 -22.14 11.67 -5.09
C ASN A 47 -21.29 11.17 -6.28
N SER A 48 -20.69 12.10 -7.03
CA SER A 48 -19.86 11.77 -8.17
C SER A 48 -18.45 11.41 -7.76
N PHE A 49 -17.89 10.39 -8.40
CA PHE A 49 -16.52 9.93 -8.18
C PHE A 49 -15.78 9.90 -9.51
N GLN A 50 -14.47 10.14 -9.50
CA GLN A 50 -13.67 10.10 -10.72
C GLN A 50 -13.28 8.69 -11.12
N PRO A 51 -13.26 8.40 -12.44
CA PRO A 51 -12.70 7.17 -12.97
C PRO A 51 -11.21 7.03 -12.62
N ARG A 52 -10.80 5.82 -12.29
CA ARG A 52 -9.41 5.46 -12.02
C ARG A 52 -9.04 4.21 -12.80
N ILE A 53 -7.94 4.24 -13.53
CA ILE A 53 -7.39 3.03 -14.16
C ILE A 53 -6.88 2.11 -13.05
N ARG A 54 -7.40 0.90 -13.00
CA ARG A 54 -6.93 -0.15 -12.11
C ARG A 54 -5.88 -1.00 -12.79
N GLU A 55 -6.23 -1.53 -13.95
CA GLU A 55 -5.34 -2.33 -14.77
C GLU A 55 -5.43 -1.88 -16.24
N LEU A 56 -4.28 -1.84 -16.89
CA LEU A 56 -4.15 -1.61 -18.33
C LEU A 56 -2.88 -2.31 -18.78
N TRP A 57 -3.00 -3.50 -19.35
CA TRP A 57 -1.85 -4.31 -19.72
C TRP A 57 -2.11 -5.13 -21.00
N ALA A 58 -1.03 -5.51 -21.63
CA ALA A 58 -1.01 -6.51 -22.70
C ALA A 58 -0.15 -7.70 -22.30
N ASN A 59 -0.52 -8.90 -22.76
CA ASN A 59 0.21 -10.14 -22.56
C ASN A 59 0.36 -10.89 -23.90
N VAL A 60 1.51 -11.47 -24.13
CA VAL A 60 1.81 -12.32 -25.28
C VAL A 60 2.31 -13.66 -24.78
N ASP A 61 1.56 -14.72 -25.09
CA ASP A 61 1.97 -16.10 -24.82
C ASP A 61 2.62 -16.68 -26.08
N ALA A 62 3.95 -16.75 -26.07
CA ALA A 62 4.73 -17.25 -27.19
C ALA A 62 4.79 -18.78 -27.19
N PRO A 63 5.07 -19.41 -28.35
CA PRO A 63 5.34 -20.84 -28.40
C PRO A 63 6.47 -21.25 -27.45
N GLY A 64 6.36 -22.44 -26.84
CA GLY A 64 7.35 -22.94 -25.88
C GLY A 64 7.12 -22.51 -24.44
N GLY A 65 5.93 -21.92 -24.11
CA GLY A 65 5.49 -21.65 -22.75
C GLY A 65 6.11 -20.41 -22.13
N VAL A 66 6.73 -19.54 -22.94
CA VAL A 66 7.24 -18.23 -22.49
C VAL A 66 6.19 -17.17 -22.75
N SER A 67 5.95 -16.32 -21.75
CA SER A 67 5.00 -15.21 -21.84
C SER A 67 5.63 -13.90 -21.42
N PHE A 68 5.19 -12.82 -22.05
CA PHE A 68 5.56 -11.44 -21.74
C PHE A 68 4.32 -10.62 -21.45
N SER A 69 4.34 -9.83 -20.38
CA SER A 69 3.31 -8.83 -20.16
C SER A 69 3.91 -7.49 -19.79
N GLY A 70 3.22 -6.42 -20.20
CA GLY A 70 3.63 -5.05 -19.90
C GLY A 70 2.43 -4.16 -19.70
N GLY A 71 2.57 -3.16 -18.83
CA GLY A 71 1.52 -2.22 -18.48
C GLY A 71 1.29 -2.11 -16.99
N GLN A 72 0.18 -1.51 -16.59
CA GLN A 72 -0.24 -1.43 -15.18
C GLN A 72 -1.05 -2.66 -14.80
N THR A 73 -0.53 -3.44 -13.87
CA THR A 73 -1.17 -4.67 -13.36
C THR A 73 -0.90 -4.84 -11.88
N TRP A 74 -1.53 -5.82 -11.27
CA TRP A 74 -1.14 -6.27 -9.95
C TRP A 74 0.31 -6.75 -9.96
N SER A 75 1.04 -6.38 -8.92
CA SER A 75 2.44 -6.77 -8.78
C SER A 75 2.63 -8.28 -8.86
N LEU A 76 3.76 -8.72 -9.39
CA LEU A 76 4.12 -10.14 -9.39
C LEU A 76 4.24 -10.73 -7.98
N ILE A 77 4.54 -9.92 -6.94
CA ILE A 77 4.62 -10.40 -5.56
C ILE A 77 3.24 -10.78 -5.00
N THR A 78 2.14 -10.18 -5.52
CA THR A 78 0.78 -10.52 -5.12
C THR A 78 0.49 -11.98 -5.43
N ALA A 79 -0.20 -12.65 -4.51
CA ALA A 79 -0.53 -14.07 -4.64
C ALA A 79 -1.36 -14.38 -5.89
N ASN A 80 -1.13 -15.54 -6.49
CA ASN A 80 -1.95 -16.10 -7.55
C ASN A 80 -2.73 -17.31 -7.05
N ARG A 81 -3.91 -17.54 -7.62
CA ARG A 81 -4.69 -18.77 -7.41
C ARG A 81 -4.24 -19.87 -8.36
N THR A 82 -3.73 -19.46 -9.52
CA THR A 82 -3.20 -20.34 -10.56
C THR A 82 -2.22 -19.60 -11.44
N GLY A 83 -1.16 -20.27 -11.86
CA GLY A 83 -0.12 -19.70 -12.70
C GLY A 83 0.58 -18.50 -12.04
N VAL A 84 1.19 -17.66 -12.87
CA VAL A 84 1.87 -16.41 -12.44
C VAL A 84 1.52 -15.24 -13.36
N GLY A 85 0.59 -15.45 -14.26
CA GLY A 85 0.12 -14.43 -15.20
C GLY A 85 -0.79 -13.39 -14.54
N PRO A 86 -1.07 -12.26 -15.22
CA PRO A 86 -1.83 -11.15 -14.64
C PRO A 86 -3.30 -11.46 -14.37
N ARG A 87 -3.84 -12.56 -14.91
CA ARG A 87 -5.24 -13.00 -14.69
C ARG A 87 -5.42 -14.06 -13.61
N GLY A 88 -4.34 -14.63 -13.10
CA GLY A 88 -4.38 -15.74 -12.14
C GLY A 88 -4.48 -15.34 -10.67
N LEU A 89 -4.76 -14.10 -10.36
CA LEU A 89 -4.65 -13.52 -9.02
C LEU A 89 -5.56 -14.18 -7.97
N MET A 90 -5.03 -14.30 -6.77
CA MET A 90 -5.73 -14.70 -5.56
C MET A 90 -6.11 -13.45 -4.77
N LEU A 91 -7.21 -12.82 -5.13
CA LEU A 91 -7.76 -11.72 -4.36
C LEU A 91 -8.81 -12.24 -3.38
N PRO A 92 -8.90 -11.71 -2.15
CA PRO A 92 -9.97 -12.04 -1.23
C PRO A 92 -11.33 -11.83 -1.89
N ALA A 93 -12.21 -12.80 -1.72
CA ALA A 93 -13.59 -12.72 -2.24
C ALA A 93 -14.47 -11.75 -1.41
N HIS A 94 -13.86 -10.83 -0.72
CA HIS A 94 -14.47 -9.74 0.05
C HIS A 94 -15.13 -8.69 -0.87
N ILE A 95 -15.96 -7.80 -0.32
CA ILE A 95 -16.55 -6.67 -1.06
C ILE A 95 -15.46 -5.82 -1.68
N SER A 96 -14.40 -5.54 -0.95
CA SER A 96 -13.17 -4.99 -1.54
C SER A 96 -11.96 -5.73 -0.99
N ALA A 97 -11.13 -6.27 -1.88
CA ALA A 97 -9.90 -6.96 -1.51
C ALA A 97 -8.94 -6.04 -0.73
N SER A 98 -8.99 -4.74 -1.00
CA SER A 98 -8.17 -3.73 -0.32
C SER A 98 -8.56 -3.47 1.14
N LEU A 99 -9.67 -4.01 1.58
CA LEU A 99 -10.12 -3.89 2.97
C LEU A 99 -9.63 -5.05 3.85
N VAL A 100 -9.04 -6.10 3.27
CA VAL A 100 -8.52 -7.22 4.04
C VAL A 100 -7.08 -6.93 4.47
N VAL A 101 -6.89 -6.72 5.76
CA VAL A 101 -5.58 -6.48 6.38
C VAL A 101 -4.69 -7.72 6.21
N GLY A 102 -3.41 -7.50 5.97
CA GLY A 102 -2.44 -8.57 5.79
C GLY A 102 -2.39 -9.16 4.38
N TRP A 103 -3.30 -8.76 3.50
CA TRP A 103 -3.25 -9.14 2.11
C TRP A 103 -2.27 -8.23 1.37
N HIS A 104 -1.10 -8.73 1.04
CA HIS A 104 -0.11 -7.92 0.34
C HIS A 104 -0.44 -7.79 -1.14
N TYR A 105 -0.58 -6.56 -1.60
CA TYR A 105 -0.86 -6.24 -2.99
C TYR A 105 -0.45 -4.80 -3.34
N THR A 106 -0.16 -4.60 -4.60
CA THR A 106 -0.09 -3.25 -5.19
C THR A 106 -0.33 -3.39 -6.68
N ARG A 107 -0.75 -2.30 -7.32
CA ARG A 107 -0.84 -2.21 -8.77
C ARG A 107 0.23 -1.27 -9.26
N GLN A 108 1.09 -1.75 -10.15
CA GLN A 108 2.22 -1.00 -10.63
C GLN A 108 2.38 -1.17 -12.14
N SER A 109 2.89 -0.14 -12.79
CA SER A 109 3.31 -0.22 -14.18
C SER A 109 4.66 -0.94 -14.23
N GLY A 110 4.83 -1.83 -15.19
CA GLY A 110 6.05 -2.58 -15.32
C GLY A 110 5.99 -3.62 -16.42
N PHE A 111 7.01 -4.46 -16.44
CA PHE A 111 7.15 -5.57 -17.36
C PHE A 111 7.35 -6.86 -16.59
N ARG A 112 6.79 -7.93 -17.12
CA ARG A 112 6.90 -9.27 -16.56
C ARG A 112 7.23 -10.25 -17.67
N VAL A 113 8.16 -11.16 -17.40
CA VAL A 113 8.44 -12.34 -18.20
C VAL A 113 8.25 -13.58 -17.35
N TYR A 114 7.60 -14.59 -17.88
CA TYR A 114 7.41 -15.84 -17.14
C TYR A 114 7.39 -17.03 -18.08
N LYS A 115 7.71 -18.19 -17.53
CA LYS A 115 7.70 -19.45 -18.24
C LYS A 115 6.97 -20.50 -17.44
N GLN A 116 6.17 -21.30 -18.14
CA GLN A 116 5.50 -22.48 -17.64
C GLN A 116 6.18 -23.74 -18.18
N TRP A 117 6.34 -24.71 -17.30
CA TRP A 117 6.71 -26.08 -17.66
C TRP A 117 5.61 -27.03 -17.20
N ASP A 118 5.11 -27.83 -18.14
CA ASP A 118 4.19 -28.91 -17.83
C ASP A 118 5.02 -30.14 -17.43
N LEU A 119 4.75 -30.67 -16.24
CA LEU A 119 5.42 -31.81 -15.66
C LEU A 119 4.49 -33.04 -15.69
N ALA A 120 5.04 -34.22 -15.44
CA ALA A 120 4.26 -35.44 -15.38
C ALA A 120 3.13 -35.38 -14.32
N GLY A 121 1.98 -36.00 -14.58
CA GLY A 121 0.88 -36.09 -13.62
C GLY A 121 0.10 -34.78 -13.43
N LYS A 122 -0.07 -33.97 -14.46
CA LYS A 122 -0.78 -32.67 -14.45
C LYS A 122 -0.12 -31.61 -13.55
N LYS A 123 1.14 -31.81 -13.17
CA LYS A 123 1.88 -30.85 -12.38
C LYS A 123 2.42 -29.74 -13.28
N LYS A 124 2.53 -28.53 -12.73
CA LYS A 124 3.10 -27.38 -13.44
C LYS A 124 4.10 -26.63 -12.55
N LEU A 125 5.14 -26.17 -13.19
CA LEU A 125 6.14 -25.28 -12.58
C LEU A 125 6.17 -23.96 -13.33
N TYR A 126 6.21 -22.87 -12.62
CA TYR A 126 6.32 -21.54 -13.18
C TYR A 126 7.51 -20.80 -12.57
N VAL A 127 8.22 -20.06 -13.41
CA VAL A 127 9.24 -19.11 -12.96
C VAL A 127 8.93 -17.79 -13.63
N ALA A 128 8.93 -16.71 -12.86
CA ALA A 128 8.61 -15.38 -13.32
C ALA A 128 9.57 -14.34 -12.77
N PHE A 129 9.83 -13.30 -13.57
CA PHE A 129 10.57 -12.10 -13.20
C PHE A 129 9.78 -10.88 -13.62
N ALA A 130 9.82 -9.83 -12.79
CA ALA A 130 9.23 -8.54 -13.09
C ALA A 130 10.16 -7.39 -12.71
N ALA A 131 10.05 -6.31 -13.48
CA ALA A 131 10.59 -5.01 -13.17
C ALA A 131 9.41 -4.04 -13.09
N GLU A 132 9.15 -3.51 -11.90
CA GLU A 132 7.95 -2.73 -11.60
C GLU A 132 8.32 -1.31 -11.16
N ASN A 133 7.45 -0.34 -11.45
CA ASN A 133 7.68 1.04 -11.07
C ASN A 133 7.72 1.17 -9.55
N SER A 134 8.88 1.54 -9.05
CA SER A 134 9.09 1.72 -7.61
C SER A 134 8.41 2.98 -7.10
N GLN A 135 7.94 2.94 -5.86
CA GLN A 135 7.53 4.10 -5.08
C GLN A 135 7.93 3.93 -3.62
N THR A 136 8.42 4.99 -2.99
CA THR A 136 8.88 4.97 -1.61
C THR A 136 7.92 5.73 -0.72
N THR A 137 7.35 5.07 0.28
CA THR A 137 6.59 5.69 1.35
C THR A 137 7.47 5.89 2.58
N SER A 138 7.34 7.01 3.25
CA SER A 138 8.16 7.33 4.44
C SER A 138 7.32 7.68 5.65
N ALA A 139 7.86 7.42 6.83
CA ALA A 139 7.30 7.87 8.10
C ALA A 139 8.42 8.35 9.04
N GLY A 140 8.05 9.26 9.92
CA GLY A 140 8.96 9.91 10.86
C GLY A 140 9.29 11.34 10.45
N ALA A 141 9.85 12.09 11.40
CA ALA A 141 10.20 13.49 11.21
C ALA A 141 11.54 13.62 10.45
N THR A 142 11.64 14.63 9.60
CA THR A 142 12.92 15.03 9.02
C THR A 142 13.81 15.62 10.11
N PRO A 143 15.10 15.22 10.20
CA PRO A 143 16.03 15.81 11.14
C PRO A 143 16.17 17.31 10.91
N THR A 144 16.32 18.07 12.00
CA THR A 144 16.58 19.52 11.90
C THR A 144 17.89 19.79 11.16
N GLY A 145 17.89 20.77 10.25
CA GLY A 145 19.05 21.11 9.46
C GLY A 145 19.26 20.30 8.19
N PHE A 146 18.28 19.45 7.83
CA PHE A 146 18.32 18.68 6.59
C PHE A 146 17.11 18.97 5.70
N THR A 147 17.34 18.96 4.40
CA THR A 147 16.29 18.93 3.37
C THR A 147 16.42 17.64 2.58
N ILE A 148 15.32 16.89 2.46
CA ILE A 148 15.30 15.57 1.84
C ILE A 148 14.29 15.58 0.70
N TRP A 149 14.74 15.16 -0.48
CA TRP A 149 13.90 14.99 -1.67
C TRP A 149 13.84 13.52 -2.09
N GLY A 150 12.85 13.21 -2.89
CA GLY A 150 12.74 11.91 -3.55
C GLY A 150 11.78 10.93 -2.89
N LEU A 151 11.09 11.32 -1.82
CA LEU A 151 10.10 10.47 -1.14
C LEU A 151 8.69 10.75 -1.67
N SER A 152 7.89 9.70 -1.88
CA SER A 152 6.47 9.85 -2.19
C SER A 152 5.66 10.14 -0.92
N GLY A 153 4.69 11.01 -1.02
CA GLY A 153 3.84 11.38 0.12
C GLY A 153 4.58 12.10 1.24
N SER A 154 5.83 12.47 1.04
CA SER A 154 6.51 13.39 1.94
C SER A 154 5.95 14.79 1.68
N PRO A 155 5.16 15.35 2.59
CA PRO A 155 4.53 16.64 2.37
C PRO A 155 5.47 17.72 2.71
N THR A 156 6.66 17.70 2.91
CA THR A 156 7.34 18.88 3.40
C THR A 156 8.84 18.82 3.16
N ILE A 157 9.23 19.60 2.21
CA ILE A 157 10.30 20.52 2.52
C ILE A 157 9.71 21.42 3.60
N SER A 158 9.95 21.13 4.87
CA SER A 158 9.83 22.14 5.90
C SER A 158 10.95 23.14 5.65
N LEU A 159 10.70 24.05 4.75
CA LEU A 159 11.41 25.31 4.77
C LEU A 159 10.93 25.96 6.06
N GLY A 160 11.85 26.18 6.99
CA GLY A 160 11.52 26.80 8.26
C GLY A 160 10.64 28.03 8.04
N SER A 161 9.84 28.36 9.02
CA SER A 161 9.02 29.58 9.01
C SER A 161 9.86 30.77 8.59
N GLY A 162 9.58 31.32 7.40
CA GLY A 162 10.32 32.42 6.82
C GLY A 162 10.89 32.23 5.42
N ALA A 163 10.82 31.02 4.86
CA ALA A 163 11.23 30.81 3.47
C ALA A 163 10.22 31.48 2.53
N ASN A 164 10.72 32.38 1.71
CA ASN A 164 9.91 33.09 0.74
C ASN A 164 9.66 32.18 -0.47
N CYS A 165 8.49 31.54 -0.53
CA CYS A 165 8.11 30.64 -1.61
C CYS A 165 7.56 31.35 -2.85
N ASN A 166 7.61 32.70 -2.87
CA ASN A 166 6.96 33.52 -3.89
C ASN A 166 7.52 33.33 -5.30
N ASN A 167 8.65 32.67 -5.47
CA ASN A 167 9.33 32.54 -6.76
C ASN A 167 9.57 31.08 -7.17
N ALA A 168 8.93 30.10 -6.56
CA ALA A 168 9.00 28.74 -7.06
C ALA A 168 8.21 28.65 -8.37
N PRO A 169 8.84 28.32 -9.51
CA PRO A 169 8.12 28.19 -10.77
C PRO A 169 7.13 27.04 -10.65
N VAL A 170 5.86 27.35 -10.89
CA VAL A 170 4.80 26.37 -10.99
C VAL A 170 4.96 25.62 -12.31
N ALA A 171 5.61 24.49 -12.30
CA ALA A 171 5.67 23.62 -13.47
C ALA A 171 4.70 22.44 -13.28
N GLY A 172 3.59 22.47 -14.01
CA GLY A 172 2.63 21.38 -14.06
C GLY A 172 1.36 21.56 -13.21
N PRO A 173 0.42 20.61 -13.26
CA PRO A 173 -0.92 20.74 -12.65
C PRO A 173 -0.91 20.56 -11.12
N THR A 174 0.19 20.78 -10.45
CA THR A 174 0.31 20.72 -9.01
C THR A 174 -0.10 22.02 -8.38
N ILE A 175 -1.05 21.94 -7.50
CA ILE A 175 -1.56 23.08 -6.75
C ILE A 175 -0.49 23.52 -5.77
N ASN A 176 0.21 24.59 -6.11
CA ASN A 176 1.01 25.33 -5.15
C ASN A 176 0.07 26.26 -4.38
N THR A 177 -0.19 25.93 -3.15
CA THR A 177 -0.71 26.93 -2.23
C THR A 177 0.47 27.77 -1.80
N VAL A 178 0.71 28.84 -2.52
CA VAL A 178 1.64 29.90 -2.08
C VAL A 178 0.96 30.62 -0.94
N ALA A 179 1.45 30.41 0.25
CA ALA A 179 1.06 31.24 1.38
C ALA A 179 1.62 32.63 1.19
N THR A 180 0.77 33.61 0.93
CA THR A 180 1.13 35.01 0.73
C THR A 180 1.60 35.72 2.00
N THR A 181 1.59 35.03 3.13
CA THR A 181 1.90 35.62 4.45
C THR A 181 3.00 34.91 5.24
N GLY A 182 3.99 34.32 4.60
CA GLY A 182 5.23 33.87 5.25
C GLY A 182 5.16 32.87 6.39
N THR A 183 4.00 32.32 6.71
CA THR A 183 3.78 31.43 7.85
C THR A 183 3.27 30.02 7.50
N ALA A 184 3.00 29.75 6.22
CA ALA A 184 2.63 28.40 5.79
C ALA A 184 3.82 27.70 5.11
N PRO A 185 4.02 26.40 5.38
CA PRO A 185 5.05 25.66 4.68
C PRO A 185 4.74 25.59 3.19
N CYS A 186 5.75 25.82 2.36
CA CYS A 186 5.63 25.54 0.93
C CYS A 186 5.46 24.06 0.73
N SER A 187 4.25 23.60 0.54
CA SER A 187 4.00 22.23 0.10
C SER A 187 4.29 22.13 -1.39
N THR A 188 5.49 21.75 -1.75
CA THR A 188 5.79 21.36 -3.11
C THR A 188 5.49 19.86 -3.28
N PHE A 189 4.63 19.58 -4.24
CA PHE A 189 4.31 18.24 -4.74
C PHE A 189 3.56 17.29 -3.80
N ALA A 190 2.28 17.47 -3.73
CA ALA A 190 1.33 16.38 -3.41
C ALA A 190 1.19 15.35 -4.55
N ALA A 191 1.95 15.42 -5.59
CA ALA A 191 1.98 14.44 -6.66
C ALA A 191 3.04 13.38 -6.35
N GLY A 192 2.74 12.58 -5.53
CA GLY A 192 3.10 11.35 -5.05
C GLY A 192 4.10 10.43 -5.73
N LEU A 193 4.92 10.81 -6.65
CA LEU A 193 5.94 9.93 -7.23
C LEU A 193 7.29 10.14 -6.53
N SER A 194 7.87 9.05 -6.01
CA SER A 194 9.23 9.07 -5.49
C SER A 194 10.26 9.12 -6.64
N SER A 195 11.45 9.66 -6.35
CA SER A 195 12.60 9.51 -7.23
C SER A 195 13.20 8.14 -7.03
N ASN A 196 13.28 7.35 -8.09
CA ASN A 196 13.75 5.98 -8.01
C ASN A 196 15.08 5.81 -8.74
N ALA A 197 16.01 5.06 -8.15
CA ALA A 197 17.28 4.73 -8.79
C ALA A 197 17.14 3.57 -9.78
N ALA A 198 16.23 2.65 -9.48
CA ALA A 198 15.96 1.45 -10.26
C ALA A 198 14.50 1.01 -10.02
N PRO A 199 13.93 0.18 -10.90
CA PRO A 199 12.66 -0.47 -10.65
C PRO A 199 12.75 -1.42 -9.44
N ASP A 200 11.60 -1.73 -8.84
CA ASP A 200 11.49 -2.88 -7.94
C ASP A 200 11.66 -4.15 -8.77
N LEU A 201 12.52 -5.06 -8.33
CA LEU A 201 12.80 -6.33 -9.00
C LEU A 201 12.15 -7.47 -8.24
N ILE A 202 11.37 -8.29 -8.95
CA ILE A 202 10.65 -9.40 -8.34
C ILE A 202 10.95 -10.69 -9.08
N GLY A 203 11.34 -11.72 -8.33
CA GLY A 203 11.42 -13.10 -8.79
C GLY A 203 10.34 -13.93 -8.11
N LYS A 204 9.64 -14.81 -8.82
CA LYS A 204 8.66 -15.73 -8.27
C LYS A 204 8.79 -17.10 -8.88
N VAL A 205 8.70 -18.11 -8.04
CA VAL A 205 8.53 -19.51 -8.42
C VAL A 205 7.17 -19.98 -7.91
N ALA A 206 6.38 -20.62 -8.78
CA ALA A 206 5.10 -21.20 -8.41
C ALA A 206 5.05 -22.67 -8.84
N PHE A 207 4.41 -23.49 -8.00
CA PHE A 207 4.25 -24.92 -8.23
C PHE A 207 2.79 -25.35 -8.03
N GLU A 208 2.25 -26.03 -9.02
CA GLU A 208 0.93 -26.65 -9.01
C GLU A 208 1.09 -28.18 -9.02
N PRO A 209 0.91 -28.86 -7.88
CA PRO A 209 1.01 -30.33 -7.80
C PRO A 209 -0.19 -31.07 -8.43
N GLY A 210 -1.18 -30.32 -8.96
CA GLY A 210 -2.42 -30.85 -9.51
C GLY A 210 -3.62 -30.78 -8.54
N TRP A 211 -3.39 -30.37 -7.29
CA TRP A 211 -4.42 -30.22 -6.25
C TRP A 211 -4.34 -28.92 -5.45
N GLY A 212 -3.43 -28.03 -5.78
CA GLY A 212 -3.26 -26.76 -5.09
C GLY A 212 -2.31 -25.88 -5.85
N HIS A 213 -2.00 -24.70 -5.28
CA HIS A 213 -1.07 -23.74 -5.83
C HIS A 213 -0.16 -23.20 -4.71
N PHE A 214 1.13 -23.18 -4.93
CA PHE A 214 2.14 -22.75 -3.95
C PHE A 214 3.11 -21.79 -4.63
N GLU A 215 3.46 -20.70 -3.96
CA GLU A 215 4.36 -19.68 -4.48
C GLU A 215 5.40 -19.25 -3.46
N VAL A 216 6.60 -19.00 -3.94
CA VAL A 216 7.65 -18.25 -3.22
C VAL A 216 8.09 -17.10 -4.09
N GLY A 217 8.09 -15.90 -3.52
CA GLY A 217 8.52 -14.67 -4.20
C GLY A 217 9.65 -13.98 -3.45
N ILE A 218 10.51 -13.32 -4.20
CA ILE A 218 11.61 -12.49 -3.69
C ILE A 218 11.43 -11.10 -4.26
N LEU A 219 11.51 -10.08 -3.41
CA LEU A 219 11.40 -8.67 -3.74
C LEU A 219 12.73 -7.97 -3.45
N GLY A 220 13.27 -7.25 -4.43
CA GLY A 220 14.40 -6.34 -4.27
C GLY A 220 13.97 -4.91 -4.54
N ARG A 221 14.34 -3.97 -3.66
CA ARG A 221 13.97 -2.56 -3.73
C ARG A 221 15.18 -1.65 -3.53
N PHE A 222 15.13 -0.44 -4.10
CA PHE A 222 16.23 0.52 -4.08
C PHE A 222 15.68 1.91 -3.74
N PHE A 223 15.72 2.25 -2.45
CA PHE A 223 15.21 3.52 -1.94
C PHE A 223 16.22 4.63 -2.19
N ARG A 224 15.82 5.62 -2.98
CA ARG A 224 16.66 6.76 -3.29
C ARG A 224 16.18 8.01 -2.57
N ASP A 225 17.12 8.72 -1.99
CA ASP A 225 16.95 10.07 -1.47
C ASP A 225 18.00 11.01 -2.07
N ARG A 226 17.74 12.29 -1.90
CA ARG A 226 18.71 13.36 -2.08
C ARG A 226 18.68 14.23 -0.83
N VAL A 227 19.79 14.25 -0.12
CA VAL A 227 19.93 14.94 1.16
C VAL A 227 20.82 16.16 0.99
N ALA A 228 20.37 17.31 1.44
CA ALA A 228 21.19 18.50 1.57
C ALA A 228 21.17 18.99 3.01
N VAL A 229 22.32 19.41 3.50
CA VAL A 229 22.43 20.11 4.78
C VAL A 229 21.92 21.54 4.57
N THR A 230 20.96 21.95 5.38
CA THR A 230 20.47 23.32 5.38
C THR A 230 21.31 24.11 6.38
N PRO A 231 22.13 25.06 5.95
CA PRO A 231 22.96 25.81 6.88
C PRO A 231 22.09 26.60 7.87
N VAL A 232 22.36 26.47 9.16
CA VAL A 232 21.72 27.28 10.20
C VAL A 232 22.71 28.35 10.61
N VAL A 233 22.42 29.60 10.30
CA VAL A 233 23.24 30.76 10.71
C VAL A 233 22.45 31.56 11.73
N GLY A 234 23.00 31.69 12.94
CA GLY A 234 22.40 32.51 14.01
C GLY A 234 21.02 32.02 14.49
N GLY A 235 20.76 30.73 14.44
CA GLY A 235 19.46 30.14 14.85
C GLY A 235 18.34 30.30 13.83
N LEU A 236 18.60 30.95 12.70
CA LEU A 236 17.71 31.05 11.56
C LEU A 236 18.22 30.14 10.45
N VAL A 237 17.28 29.43 9.80
CA VAL A 237 17.60 28.70 8.59
C VAL A 237 18.11 29.68 7.56
N ALA A 238 19.38 29.60 7.15
CA ALA A 238 19.96 30.50 6.17
C ALA A 238 19.11 30.43 4.89
N ASN A 239 18.86 31.60 4.30
CA ASN A 239 18.11 31.76 3.07
C ASN A 239 18.49 30.71 2.04
N ALA A 240 17.50 30.16 1.37
CA ALA A 240 17.57 29.12 0.34
C ALA A 240 18.50 29.41 -0.85
N GLY A 241 19.21 30.52 -0.83
CA GLY A 241 20.21 30.90 -1.84
C GLY A 241 21.61 30.30 -1.65
N VAL A 242 21.90 29.70 -0.50
CA VAL A 242 23.16 28.96 -0.28
C VAL A 242 22.85 27.47 -0.26
N ALA A 243 22.53 26.94 -1.42
CA ALA A 243 22.38 25.54 -1.58
C ALA A 243 23.72 24.82 -1.38
N SER A 244 23.88 24.12 -0.25
CA SER A 244 24.82 23.02 -0.23
C SER A 244 24.37 22.01 -1.30
N SER A 245 25.28 21.55 -2.13
CA SER A 245 24.98 20.55 -3.14
C SER A 245 24.43 19.32 -2.45
N GLY A 246 23.16 18.94 -2.74
CA GLY A 246 22.56 17.72 -2.18
C GLY A 246 23.31 16.49 -2.68
N ILE A 247 23.44 15.49 -1.84
CA ILE A 247 24.06 14.20 -2.12
C ILE A 247 22.97 13.14 -2.29
N ASN A 248 23.08 12.34 -3.34
CA ASN A 248 22.17 11.24 -3.57
C ASN A 248 22.64 9.99 -2.81
N HIS A 249 21.72 9.35 -2.10
CA HIS A 249 21.96 8.04 -1.48
C HIS A 249 20.98 7.02 -2.06
N THR A 250 21.37 5.76 -2.00
CA THR A 250 20.52 4.65 -2.37
C THR A 250 20.67 3.56 -1.32
N THR A 251 19.57 3.21 -0.68
CA THR A 251 19.53 2.20 0.38
C THR A 251 18.76 1.00 -0.13
N PRO A 252 19.34 -0.21 -0.13
CA PRO A 252 18.64 -1.42 -0.54
C PRO A 252 17.62 -1.86 0.51
N GLY A 253 16.54 -2.48 0.03
CA GLY A 253 15.53 -3.15 0.83
C GLY A 253 14.95 -4.33 0.05
N GLY A 254 13.94 -4.97 0.61
CA GLY A 254 13.26 -6.08 -0.04
C GLY A 254 12.67 -7.06 0.94
N GLY A 255 12.12 -8.15 0.42
CA GLY A 255 11.43 -9.15 1.23
C GLY A 255 11.24 -10.47 0.52
N VAL A 256 10.62 -11.39 1.26
CA VAL A 256 10.26 -12.72 0.77
C VAL A 256 8.78 -12.94 1.05
N SER A 257 8.07 -13.49 0.07
CA SER A 257 6.67 -13.89 0.19
C SER A 257 6.52 -15.41 0.08
N PHE A 258 5.52 -15.92 0.79
CA PHE A 258 5.01 -17.27 0.60
C PHE A 258 3.49 -17.19 0.49
N ASN A 259 2.94 -17.84 -0.56
CA ASN A 259 1.50 -17.87 -0.79
C ASN A 259 1.06 -19.30 -1.12
N ALA A 260 -0.15 -19.65 -0.70
CA ALA A 260 -0.71 -20.97 -1.00
C ALA A 260 -2.22 -20.92 -1.17
N VAL A 261 -2.71 -21.72 -2.08
CA VAL A 261 -4.14 -22.07 -2.23
C VAL A 261 -4.27 -23.56 -2.08
N LEU A 262 -5.00 -23.98 -1.04
CA LEU A 262 -5.17 -25.37 -0.63
C LEU A 262 -6.65 -25.76 -0.74
N PRO A 263 -7.10 -26.43 -1.80
CA PRO A 263 -8.46 -26.97 -1.89
C PRO A 263 -8.59 -28.21 -0.99
N VAL A 264 -8.90 -27.98 0.29
CA VAL A 264 -9.00 -29.02 1.33
C VAL A 264 -10.15 -29.98 1.02
N VAL A 265 -11.25 -29.43 0.52
CA VAL A 265 -12.35 -30.21 -0.04
C VAL A 265 -12.58 -29.73 -1.46
N ALA A 266 -12.27 -30.58 -2.43
CA ALA A 266 -12.30 -30.22 -3.85
C ALA A 266 -13.62 -29.50 -4.23
N LYS A 267 -13.50 -28.29 -4.80
CA LYS A 267 -14.59 -27.40 -5.23
C LYS A 267 -15.55 -26.95 -4.11
N LYS A 268 -15.23 -27.19 -2.84
CA LYS A 268 -16.10 -26.84 -1.72
C LYS A 268 -15.42 -26.02 -0.65
N VAL A 269 -14.15 -26.28 -0.34
CA VAL A 269 -13.44 -25.59 0.73
C VAL A 269 -12.00 -25.33 0.29
N ASP A 270 -11.64 -24.06 0.18
CA ASP A 270 -10.28 -23.61 -0.06
C ASP A 270 -9.74 -22.91 1.19
N ILE A 271 -8.50 -23.20 1.56
CA ILE A 271 -7.72 -22.39 2.48
C ILE A 271 -6.75 -21.59 1.63
N VAL A 272 -6.73 -20.27 1.84
CA VAL A 272 -5.84 -19.35 1.15
C VAL A 272 -4.90 -18.70 2.17
N VAL A 273 -3.62 -18.64 1.84
CA VAL A 273 -2.59 -18.06 2.71
C VAL A 273 -1.75 -17.10 1.87
N THR A 274 -1.44 -15.96 2.44
CA THR A 274 -0.52 -14.98 1.83
C THR A 274 0.37 -14.38 2.91
N THR A 275 1.66 -14.26 2.64
CA THR A 275 2.63 -13.68 3.56
C THR A 275 3.70 -12.91 2.81
N LEU A 276 4.14 -11.81 3.39
CA LEU A 276 5.29 -11.03 2.93
C LEU A 276 6.04 -10.49 4.14
N GLY A 277 7.33 -10.73 4.24
CA GLY A 277 8.18 -10.21 5.30
C GLY A 277 9.47 -9.65 4.75
N GLY A 278 9.98 -8.56 5.34
CA GLY A 278 11.21 -7.95 4.87
C GLY A 278 11.45 -6.53 5.37
N ARG A 279 12.38 -5.85 4.72
CA ARG A 279 12.73 -4.45 5.02
C ARG A 279 12.29 -3.54 3.88
N GLY A 280 11.47 -2.53 4.20
CA GLY A 280 10.96 -1.60 3.20
C GLY A 280 9.89 -2.22 2.31
N ILE A 281 8.96 -2.99 2.87
CA ILE A 281 7.89 -3.67 2.15
C ILE A 281 6.57 -2.90 2.17
N GLY A 282 6.54 -1.68 2.74
CA GLY A 282 5.31 -0.94 3.01
C GLY A 282 4.47 -0.65 1.77
N ARG A 283 5.10 -0.43 0.61
CA ARG A 283 4.37 -0.24 -0.65
C ARG A 283 3.48 -1.43 -1.01
N TYR A 284 3.86 -2.63 -0.59
CA TYR A 284 3.16 -3.88 -0.85
C TYR A 284 2.24 -4.31 0.29
N SER A 285 2.28 -3.58 1.41
CA SER A 285 1.48 -3.79 2.61
C SER A 285 0.83 -2.45 2.99
N PRO A 286 -0.39 -2.15 2.50
CA PRO A 286 -0.90 -0.77 2.39
C PRO A 286 -1.07 -0.01 3.70
N ASN A 287 -1.09 -0.70 4.83
CA ASN A 287 -1.21 -0.05 6.15
C ASN A 287 0.14 0.18 6.84
N THR A 288 1.25 -0.11 6.15
CA THR A 288 2.61 0.07 6.64
C THR A 288 3.38 1.12 5.82
N THR A 289 4.62 1.37 6.17
CA THR A 289 5.49 2.32 5.46
C THR A 289 6.81 1.65 5.11
N ASP A 290 7.48 2.13 4.06
CA ASP A 290 8.73 1.53 3.58
C ASP A 290 9.91 1.90 4.45
N VAL A 291 10.09 3.20 4.71
CA VAL A 291 11.31 3.73 5.31
C VAL A 291 11.02 4.73 6.41
N THR A 292 12.01 4.92 7.27
CA THR A 292 12.13 6.09 8.14
C THR A 292 13.44 6.82 7.85
N ILE A 293 13.68 7.92 8.54
CA ILE A 293 14.80 8.82 8.30
C ILE A 293 15.79 8.71 9.46
N ARG A 294 17.08 8.59 9.15
CA ARG A 294 18.17 8.62 10.12
C ARG A 294 18.57 10.06 10.49
N PRO A 295 19.36 10.25 11.57
CA PRO A 295 19.83 11.59 11.97
C PRO A 295 20.64 12.33 10.92
N ASP A 296 21.30 11.64 10.00
CA ASP A 296 22.07 12.18 8.88
C ASP A 296 21.22 12.49 7.64
N GLY A 297 19.89 12.29 7.73
CA GLY A 297 18.95 12.52 6.63
C GLY A 297 18.80 11.34 5.69
N THR A 298 19.60 10.27 5.80
CA THR A 298 19.50 9.10 4.94
C THR A 298 18.35 8.20 5.33
N LEU A 299 17.92 7.32 4.40
CA LEU A 299 16.78 6.43 4.61
C LEU A 299 17.16 5.14 5.36
N GLN A 300 16.25 4.70 6.23
CA GLN A 300 16.30 3.41 6.91
C GLN A 300 15.09 2.56 6.53
N PRO A 301 15.23 1.48 5.75
CA PRO A 301 14.15 0.56 5.49
C PRO A 301 13.66 -0.12 6.76
N LEU A 302 12.36 -0.02 7.03
CA LEU A 302 11.72 -0.58 8.21
C LEU A 302 11.48 -2.08 8.03
N LEU A 303 11.76 -2.83 9.08
CA LEU A 303 11.41 -4.25 9.14
C LEU A 303 9.92 -4.39 9.39
N GLY A 304 9.23 -5.16 8.56
CA GLY A 304 7.82 -5.43 8.72
C GLY A 304 7.41 -6.78 8.15
N TYR A 305 6.19 -7.17 8.46
CA TYR A 305 5.52 -8.28 7.81
C TYR A 305 4.04 -7.97 7.57
N SER A 306 3.47 -8.67 6.61
CA SER A 306 2.06 -8.68 6.25
C SER A 306 1.66 -10.13 6.02
N GLY A 307 0.53 -10.58 6.56
CA GLY A 307 0.06 -11.93 6.36
C GLY A 307 -1.42 -12.07 6.59
N ALA A 308 -2.07 -12.87 5.75
CA ALA A 308 -3.48 -13.19 5.88
C ALA A 308 -3.75 -14.67 5.59
N ILE A 309 -4.75 -15.20 6.26
CA ILE A 309 -5.33 -16.50 5.99
C ILE A 309 -6.82 -16.33 5.70
N GLY A 310 -7.33 -17.09 4.76
CA GLY A 310 -8.75 -17.13 4.44
C GLY A 310 -9.25 -18.57 4.34
N ILE A 311 -10.49 -18.77 4.76
CA ILE A 311 -11.26 -19.99 4.50
C ILE A 311 -12.41 -19.58 3.59
N GLU A 312 -12.45 -20.14 2.39
CA GLU A 312 -13.49 -19.89 1.39
C GLU A 312 -14.29 -21.16 1.21
N THR A 313 -15.61 -21.11 1.41
CA THR A 313 -16.46 -22.28 1.27
C THR A 313 -17.53 -22.06 0.23
N HIS A 314 -17.76 -23.08 -0.60
CA HIS A 314 -18.68 -23.09 -1.72
C HIS A 314 -19.67 -24.28 -1.58
N PRO A 315 -20.57 -24.25 -0.58
CA PRO A 315 -21.45 -25.39 -0.28
C PRO A 315 -22.38 -25.74 -1.44
N ASN A 316 -22.78 -24.73 -2.21
CA ASN A 316 -23.59 -24.89 -3.41
C ASN A 316 -23.37 -23.73 -4.40
N PRO A 317 -23.87 -23.79 -5.66
CA PRO A 317 -23.63 -22.73 -6.66
C PRO A 317 -24.25 -21.37 -6.33
N LYS A 318 -25.11 -21.27 -5.33
CA LYS A 318 -25.79 -20.02 -4.96
C LYS A 318 -25.12 -19.28 -3.82
N VAL A 319 -24.37 -19.98 -2.96
CA VAL A 319 -23.86 -19.38 -1.70
C VAL A 319 -22.37 -19.68 -1.55
N ASP A 320 -21.62 -18.64 -1.21
CA ASP A 320 -20.26 -18.76 -0.72
C ASP A 320 -20.18 -18.15 0.69
N PHE A 321 -19.46 -18.80 1.60
CA PHE A 321 -19.09 -18.21 2.90
C PHE A 321 -17.57 -18.08 2.98
N MET A 322 -17.11 -16.96 3.54
CA MET A 322 -15.70 -16.69 3.69
C MET A 322 -15.39 -16.15 5.08
N ILE A 323 -14.22 -16.48 5.57
CA ILE A 323 -13.63 -15.90 6.78
C ILE A 323 -12.20 -15.55 6.45
N TYR A 324 -11.83 -14.28 6.68
CA TYR A 324 -10.45 -13.83 6.56
C TYR A 324 -9.94 -13.33 7.91
N ALA A 325 -8.69 -13.62 8.18
CA ALA A 325 -7.96 -13.04 9.30
C ALA A 325 -6.58 -12.63 8.82
N GLY A 326 -6.14 -11.44 9.22
CA GLY A 326 -4.86 -10.91 8.78
C GLY A 326 -4.21 -9.97 9.78
N ASP A 327 -2.93 -9.75 9.57
CA ASP A 327 -2.09 -8.91 10.40
C ASP A 327 -0.99 -8.23 9.59
N GLU A 328 -0.73 -6.98 9.92
CA GLU A 328 0.39 -6.20 9.40
C GLU A 328 1.17 -5.60 10.58
N TYR A 329 2.46 -5.81 10.59
CA TYR A 329 3.34 -5.37 11.67
C TYR A 329 4.50 -4.55 11.13
N MET A 330 4.88 -3.52 11.89
CA MET A 330 6.02 -2.65 11.61
C MET A 330 6.90 -2.52 12.85
N ALA A 331 8.15 -2.91 12.76
CA ALA A 331 9.12 -2.76 13.83
C ALA A 331 9.50 -1.29 14.04
N LYS A 332 9.74 -0.91 15.27
CA LYS A 332 10.28 0.40 15.60
C LYS A 332 11.75 0.52 15.15
N SER A 333 12.14 1.74 14.79
CA SER A 333 13.52 2.10 14.43
C SER A 333 13.79 3.55 14.88
N PRO A 334 13.85 3.80 16.19
CA PRO A 334 14.13 5.14 16.72
C PRO A 334 15.64 5.43 16.71
N TYR A 335 15.99 6.69 16.51
CA TYR A 335 17.34 7.23 16.62
C TYR A 335 17.30 8.39 17.62
N TYR A 336 17.81 8.15 18.81
CA TYR A 336 17.83 9.16 19.88
C TYR A 336 19.07 10.02 19.76
N THR A 337 18.86 11.33 19.68
CA THR A 337 19.95 12.33 19.50
C THR A 337 20.06 13.29 20.68
N GLY A 338 19.14 13.23 21.64
CA GLY A 338 19.13 14.11 22.80
C GLY A 338 18.09 13.71 23.83
N VAL A 339 17.89 14.55 24.82
CA VAL A 339 16.87 14.42 25.85
C VAL A 339 16.03 15.69 25.87
N GLY A 340 14.73 15.56 25.81
CA GLY A 340 13.80 16.68 25.86
C GLY A 340 13.68 17.29 27.28
N ALA A 341 13.06 18.45 27.36
CA ALA A 341 12.82 19.14 28.63
C ALA A 341 11.98 18.32 29.64
N ASN A 342 11.22 17.35 29.15
CA ASN A 342 10.43 16.42 29.95
C ASN A 342 11.22 15.16 30.35
N GLY A 343 12.53 15.08 30.08
CA GLY A 343 13.37 13.94 30.43
C GLY A 343 13.27 12.72 29.49
N LEU A 344 12.42 12.76 28.45
CA LEU A 344 12.33 11.68 27.48
C LEU A 344 13.41 11.79 26.40
N PRO A 345 13.96 10.64 25.92
CA PRO A 345 14.86 10.62 24.77
C PRO A 345 14.16 11.20 23.53
N THR A 346 14.76 12.19 22.90
CA THR A 346 14.28 12.83 21.66
C THR A 346 15.15 12.44 20.47
N GLY A 347 14.60 12.54 19.27
CA GLY A 347 15.34 12.19 18.06
C GLY A 347 14.42 12.08 16.85
N VAL A 348 14.85 11.25 15.90
CA VAL A 348 14.14 10.97 14.65
C VAL A 348 13.94 9.45 14.48
N GLY A 349 13.24 9.07 13.43
CA GLY A 349 12.97 7.66 13.16
C GLY A 349 11.52 7.25 13.41
N TYR A 350 11.30 5.95 13.60
CA TYR A 350 9.97 5.36 13.74
C TYR A 350 9.77 4.72 15.12
N GLY A 351 8.67 5.07 15.79
CA GLY A 351 8.34 4.54 17.11
C GLY A 351 9.10 5.20 18.27
N LEU A 352 9.26 6.52 18.19
CA LEU A 352 9.89 7.33 19.25
C LEU A 352 9.04 7.32 20.51
N VAL A 353 9.68 7.08 21.66
CA VAL A 353 9.02 7.13 22.97
C VAL A 353 8.58 8.54 23.36
N SER A 354 9.23 9.57 22.81
CA SER A 354 8.87 10.98 23.00
C SER A 354 7.73 11.47 22.11
N ALA A 355 7.21 10.62 21.20
CA ALA A 355 6.11 11.01 20.33
C ALA A 355 4.88 11.43 21.16
N ASN A 356 4.37 12.64 20.91
CA ASN A 356 3.22 13.17 21.64
C ASN A 356 1.94 12.46 21.21
N GLN A 357 1.38 11.65 22.10
CA GLN A 357 0.16 10.86 21.89
C GLN A 357 -0.99 11.32 22.78
N SER A 358 -0.84 12.48 23.45
CA SER A 358 -1.83 13.00 24.41
C SER A 358 -3.18 13.33 23.79
N GLY A 359 -3.25 13.52 22.49
CA GLY A 359 -4.47 13.78 21.74
C GLY A 359 -5.09 12.54 21.07
N CYS A 360 -4.53 11.34 21.24
CA CYS A 360 -5.00 10.16 20.49
C CYS A 360 -6.35 9.60 20.95
N GLN A 361 -6.76 9.89 22.19
CA GLN A 361 -7.99 9.38 22.78
C GLN A 361 -8.96 10.49 23.17
N VAL A 362 -8.79 11.68 22.60
CA VAL A 362 -9.68 12.83 22.80
C VAL A 362 -10.30 13.25 21.48
N GLU A 363 -11.59 13.54 21.49
CA GLU A 363 -12.32 13.96 20.27
C GLU A 363 -11.86 15.34 19.77
N ILE A 364 -11.60 16.27 20.69
CA ILE A 364 -11.11 17.61 20.39
C ILE A 364 -9.83 17.85 21.18
N PRO A 365 -8.66 17.67 20.57
CA PRO A 365 -7.39 17.93 21.23
C PRO A 365 -7.23 19.41 21.61
N LEU A 366 -6.77 19.65 22.83
CA LEU A 366 -6.42 20.98 23.29
C LEU A 366 -5.08 21.43 22.72
N ALA A 367 -4.75 22.71 22.86
CA ALA A 367 -3.46 23.27 22.45
C ALA A 367 -2.31 22.47 23.09
N GLY A 368 -1.33 22.05 22.30
CA GLY A 368 -0.21 21.21 22.74
C GLY A 368 -0.47 19.70 22.75
N GLN A 369 -1.71 19.26 22.64
CA GLN A 369 -2.04 17.85 22.46
C GLN A 369 -1.91 17.46 20.97
N ALA A 370 -1.34 16.29 20.71
CA ALA A 370 -1.22 15.75 19.36
C ALA A 370 -1.38 14.23 19.38
N CYS A 371 -1.71 13.67 18.23
CA CYS A 371 -1.72 12.23 18.04
C CYS A 371 -0.63 11.83 17.05
N ALA A 372 0.62 11.95 17.48
CA ALA A 372 1.79 11.55 16.70
C ALA A 372 2.10 10.08 16.98
N VAL A 373 1.51 9.20 16.17
CA VAL A 373 1.65 7.75 16.36
C VAL A 373 2.47 7.09 15.24
N SER A 374 3.19 6.05 15.64
CA SER A 374 3.77 5.09 14.71
C SER A 374 3.03 3.77 14.85
N ASN A 375 2.47 3.26 13.75
CA ASN A 375 1.75 1.98 13.77
C ASN A 375 2.71 0.86 14.17
N ARG A 376 2.25 0.01 15.07
CA ARG A 376 2.93 -1.23 15.42
C ARG A 376 2.31 -2.40 14.70
N ASN A 377 0.98 -2.47 14.76
CA ASN A 377 0.24 -3.63 14.30
C ASN A 377 -1.19 -3.21 13.92
N LEU A 378 -1.67 -3.76 12.82
CA LEU A 378 -3.06 -3.69 12.40
C LEU A 378 -3.54 -5.11 12.15
N MET A 379 -4.59 -5.52 12.85
CA MET A 379 -5.20 -6.85 12.74
C MET A 379 -6.63 -6.72 12.24
N GLU A 380 -7.08 -7.71 11.51
CA GLU A 380 -8.46 -7.83 11.06
C GLU A 380 -8.98 -9.25 11.20
N PHE A 381 -10.28 -9.36 11.49
CA PHE A 381 -11.08 -10.57 11.36
C PHE A 381 -12.36 -10.22 10.61
N SER A 382 -12.59 -10.89 9.48
CA SER A 382 -13.69 -10.52 8.57
C SER A 382 -14.41 -11.75 8.01
N PRO A 383 -15.51 -12.19 8.65
CA PRO A 383 -16.45 -13.18 8.09
C PRO A 383 -17.46 -12.51 7.15
N GLY A 384 -17.92 -13.27 6.17
CA GLY A 384 -18.94 -12.80 5.26
C GLY A 384 -19.47 -13.86 4.30
N PHE A 385 -20.38 -13.43 3.44
CA PHE A 385 -20.98 -14.31 2.45
C PHE A 385 -21.35 -13.59 1.16
N TRP A 386 -21.51 -14.35 0.09
CA TRP A 386 -22.16 -13.97 -1.15
C TRP A 386 -23.33 -14.90 -1.43
N TYR A 387 -24.49 -14.33 -1.81
CA TYR A 387 -25.67 -15.07 -2.26
C TYR A 387 -26.03 -14.65 -3.68
N ARG A 388 -25.97 -15.61 -4.61
CA ARG A 388 -26.34 -15.46 -6.02
C ARG A 388 -27.81 -15.82 -6.18
N PHE A 389 -28.66 -14.81 -6.18
CA PHE A 389 -30.10 -15.03 -6.30
C PHE A 389 -30.57 -15.09 -7.76
N TYR A 390 -29.76 -14.62 -8.72
CA TYR A 390 -30.01 -14.77 -10.13
C TYR A 390 -28.74 -15.21 -10.87
N LYS A 391 -28.88 -16.18 -11.77
CA LYS A 391 -27.88 -16.58 -12.76
C LYS A 391 -28.59 -17.03 -14.03
N GLY A 392 -28.42 -16.28 -15.14
CA GLY A 392 -29.15 -16.53 -16.38
C GLY A 392 -28.63 -15.67 -17.53
N PRO A 393 -29.44 -15.54 -18.63
CA PRO A 393 -29.03 -14.80 -19.82
C PRO A 393 -28.66 -13.33 -19.56
N ALA A 394 -29.24 -12.70 -18.54
CA ALA A 394 -28.91 -11.34 -18.13
C ALA A 394 -27.67 -11.26 -17.22
N GLY A 395 -26.91 -12.33 -17.10
CA GLY A 395 -25.70 -12.38 -16.26
C GLY A 395 -25.94 -12.99 -14.88
N THR A 396 -25.16 -12.52 -13.89
CA THR A 396 -25.27 -13.00 -12.51
C THR A 396 -25.49 -11.82 -11.58
N ILE A 397 -26.53 -11.89 -10.74
CA ILE A 397 -26.82 -10.90 -9.71
C ILE A 397 -26.64 -11.55 -8.34
N GLN A 398 -25.84 -10.91 -7.49
CA GLN A 398 -25.56 -11.39 -6.15
C GLN A 398 -25.59 -10.26 -5.12
N TYR A 399 -25.92 -10.64 -3.90
CA TYR A 399 -25.83 -9.81 -2.72
C TYR A 399 -24.76 -10.39 -1.78
N GLY A 400 -23.98 -9.54 -1.14
CA GLY A 400 -23.01 -9.95 -0.14
C GLY A 400 -23.03 -9.07 1.08
N MET A 401 -22.65 -9.64 2.20
CA MET A 401 -22.46 -8.95 3.46
C MET A 401 -21.20 -9.47 4.12
N PHE A 402 -20.42 -8.55 4.67
CA PHE A 402 -19.21 -8.83 5.43
C PHE A 402 -19.21 -7.99 6.70
N TYR A 403 -18.81 -8.59 7.79
CA TYR A 403 -18.45 -7.90 9.01
C TYR A 403 -16.94 -7.82 9.07
N SER A 404 -16.39 -6.68 9.46
CA SER A 404 -14.96 -6.50 9.70
C SER A 404 -14.75 -5.95 11.10
N TYR A 405 -13.96 -6.64 11.89
CA TYR A 405 -13.40 -6.16 13.13
C TYR A 405 -11.93 -5.86 12.92
N GLN A 406 -11.54 -4.61 13.12
CA GLN A 406 -10.16 -4.15 12.99
C GLN A 406 -9.65 -3.62 14.33
N ARG A 407 -8.40 -3.96 14.64
CA ARG A 407 -7.69 -3.45 15.81
C ARG A 407 -6.34 -2.90 15.41
N ARG A 408 -6.14 -1.61 15.68
CA ARG A 408 -4.87 -0.91 15.49
C ARG A 408 -4.16 -0.76 16.82
N SER A 409 -2.87 -1.12 16.85
CA SER A 409 -1.96 -0.85 17.96
C SER A 409 -0.82 0.03 17.49
N VAL A 410 -0.31 0.89 18.34
CA VAL A 410 0.79 1.80 18.04
C VAL A 410 1.96 1.56 18.99
N TRP A 411 3.13 2.06 18.65
CA TRP A 411 4.29 2.05 19.54
C TRP A 411 4.08 3.01 20.70
N THR A 412 4.67 2.67 21.85
CA THR A 412 4.62 3.50 23.05
C THR A 412 5.13 4.91 22.80
N GLY A 413 4.38 5.90 23.25
CA GLY A 413 4.72 7.30 23.23
C GLY A 413 4.27 8.01 24.51
N ASN A 414 4.41 9.32 24.54
CA ASN A 414 4.03 10.15 25.68
C ASN A 414 2.54 10.52 25.62
N GLN A 415 1.79 10.17 26.66
CA GLN A 415 0.34 10.37 26.76
C GLN A 415 -0.05 11.74 27.36
N VAL A 416 0.92 12.57 27.73
CA VAL A 416 0.66 13.90 28.28
C VAL A 416 1.35 14.98 27.45
N ALA A 417 0.70 16.11 27.28
CA ALA A 417 1.23 17.23 26.52
C ALA A 417 2.30 17.99 27.32
N THR A 418 2.13 18.12 28.63
CA THR A 418 3.00 18.87 29.54
C THR A 418 3.11 18.15 30.89
N GLY A 419 4.18 18.42 31.63
CA GLY A 419 4.43 17.83 32.97
C GLY A 419 5.21 16.51 32.89
N THR A 420 5.11 15.71 33.95
CA THR A 420 5.80 14.41 34.03
C THR A 420 5.30 13.46 32.95
N PRO A 421 6.19 12.87 32.15
CA PRO A 421 5.79 11.96 31.07
C PRO A 421 5.03 10.74 31.61
N VAL A 422 3.94 10.40 30.91
CA VAL A 422 3.21 9.15 31.11
C VAL A 422 3.32 8.35 29.82
N LEU A 423 3.98 7.22 29.87
CA LEU A 423 4.19 6.38 28.70
C LEU A 423 3.02 5.42 28.51
N GLY A 424 2.56 5.31 27.27
CA GLY A 424 1.48 4.42 26.88
C GLY A 424 1.44 4.14 25.40
N ALA A 425 0.61 3.19 25.02
CA ALA A 425 0.39 2.80 23.63
C ALA A 425 -1.13 2.70 23.39
N PRO A 426 -1.77 3.79 22.93
CA PRO A 426 -3.20 3.76 22.64
C PRO A 426 -3.53 2.72 21.58
N THR A 427 -4.73 2.16 21.68
CA THR A 427 -5.28 1.21 20.71
C THR A 427 -6.58 1.76 20.14
N GLY A 428 -6.80 1.56 18.83
CA GLY A 428 -8.05 1.84 18.16
C GLY A 428 -8.74 0.54 17.77
N GLN A 429 -10.07 0.56 17.79
CA GLN A 429 -10.91 -0.54 17.31
C GLN A 429 -11.97 0.00 16.38
N GLN A 430 -12.28 -0.76 15.33
CA GLN A 430 -13.34 -0.45 14.39
C GLN A 430 -14.18 -1.69 14.13
N HIS A 431 -15.49 -1.50 14.08
CA HIS A 431 -16.46 -2.49 13.65
C HIS A 431 -17.13 -1.96 12.40
N GLU A 432 -17.12 -2.72 11.34
CA GLU A 432 -17.70 -2.30 10.07
C GLU A 432 -18.58 -3.43 9.52
N ILE A 433 -19.76 -3.04 9.04
CA ILE A 433 -20.64 -3.93 8.26
C ILE A 433 -20.68 -3.39 6.84
N LEU A 434 -20.19 -4.20 5.91
CA LEU A 434 -20.20 -3.90 4.50
C LEU A 434 -21.25 -4.73 3.81
N SER A 435 -22.06 -4.12 2.96
CA SER A 435 -22.97 -4.84 2.08
C SER A 435 -22.89 -4.35 0.65
N ALA A 436 -23.10 -5.21 -0.31
CA ALA A 436 -23.04 -4.86 -1.72
C ALA A 436 -23.96 -5.72 -2.58
N PHE A 437 -24.56 -5.06 -3.57
CA PHE A 437 -25.14 -5.73 -4.72
C PHE A 437 -24.14 -5.70 -5.87
N ARG A 438 -23.98 -6.83 -6.55
CA ARG A 438 -23.14 -6.94 -7.74
C ARG A 438 -23.92 -7.55 -8.88
N TRP A 439 -23.82 -6.93 -10.03
CA TRP A 439 -24.29 -7.45 -11.28
C TRP A 439 -23.12 -7.67 -12.22
N TYR A 440 -22.88 -8.93 -12.56
CA TYR A 440 -21.91 -9.31 -13.58
C TYR A 440 -22.67 -9.48 -14.90
N PHE A 441 -22.32 -8.67 -15.88
CA PHE A 441 -22.87 -8.77 -17.21
C PHE A 441 -22.54 -10.11 -17.86
N PRO A 442 -23.34 -10.56 -18.85
CA PRO A 442 -23.11 -11.81 -19.58
C PRO A 442 -21.75 -11.89 -20.25
#